data_acfbaa140ecb9fee6ac3bd67b13fab6c
#
_entry.id   acfbaa140ecb9fee6ac3bd67b13fab6c
#
_cell.length_a   1.000
_cell.length_b   1.000
_cell.length_c   1.000
_cell.angle_alpha   90.00
_cell.angle_beta   90.00
_cell.angle_gamma   90.00
#
_symmetry.space_group_name_H-M   'P 1'
#
loop_
_entity.id
_entity.type
_entity.pdbx_description
1 polymer ?
#
loop_
_entity_poly.entity_id
_entity_poly.type
_entity_poly.pdbx_seq_one_letter_code
_entity_poly.pdbx_strand_id
1 'polypeptide(L)'
;RPCWAVDGTQICSSWLALTDANAQSSALEFVQGSHLWDQTFKPEYPALEGLSPEQVEAALWKGVADHIRSFTDECPAFEDFPDLYNILSFNVEPGDALLFDFRTVHRSGPNDGTTRRAAISWRWLGDDAFWDPKPGADPIIQQRDTVLKPGQLISDDEVFPLIHRQ
;
A
#
# COMPACT_ATOMS: atom_id res chain seq x y z
N ARG A 1 5.14 0.99 1.06
CA ARG A 1 6.24 1.31 1.98
C ARG A 1 5.96 2.53 2.86
N PRO A 2 5.53 3.67 2.32
CA PRO A 2 5.45 4.90 3.10
C PRO A 2 4.47 4.87 4.28
N CYS A 3 3.36 4.18 4.14
CA CYS A 3 2.25 4.26 5.09
C CYS A 3 2.26 3.19 6.20
N TRP A 4 3.28 2.32 6.25
CA TRP A 4 3.26 1.23 7.21
C TRP A 4 4.28 1.39 8.31
N ALA A 5 3.93 0.93 9.50
CA ALA A 5 4.81 0.90 10.65
C ALA A 5 5.73 -0.34 10.67
N VAL A 6 6.02 -0.89 9.51
CA VAL A 6 6.94 -2.02 9.32
C VAL A 6 7.82 -1.79 8.11
N ASP A 7 9.05 -2.34 8.12
CA ASP A 7 9.94 -2.37 6.97
C ASP A 7 10.69 -3.72 6.92
N GLY A 8 11.34 -4.00 5.79
CA GLY A 8 12.04 -5.24 5.49
C GLY A 8 12.07 -5.48 3.99
N THR A 9 12.63 -6.61 3.56
CA THR A 9 12.67 -6.99 2.14
C THR A 9 11.68 -8.10 1.81
N GLN A 10 11.28 -8.90 2.79
CA GLN A 10 10.36 -10.02 2.63
C GLN A 10 8.93 -9.61 3.03
N ILE A 11 8.40 -8.60 2.37
CA ILE A 11 7.03 -8.14 2.61
C ILE A 11 6.24 -8.22 1.31
N CYS A 12 5.10 -8.91 1.37
CA CYS A 12 4.23 -9.12 0.23
C CYS A 12 2.82 -8.58 0.53
N SER A 13 2.22 -7.98 -0.49
CA SER A 13 0.80 -7.64 -0.49
C SER A 13 0.03 -8.71 -1.23
N SER A 14 -1.11 -9.12 -0.72
CA SER A 14 -2.12 -9.86 -1.46
C SER A 14 -3.41 -9.06 -1.57
N TRP A 15 -4.04 -9.16 -2.72
CA TRP A 15 -5.30 -8.49 -3.04
C TRP A 15 -6.25 -9.51 -3.66
N LEU A 16 -7.28 -9.90 -2.93
CA LEU A 16 -8.28 -10.89 -3.34
C LEU A 16 -9.51 -10.18 -3.87
N ALA A 17 -9.89 -10.46 -5.11
CA ALA A 17 -11.11 -9.96 -5.71
C ALA A 17 -12.35 -10.63 -5.09
N LEU A 18 -13.32 -9.83 -4.67
CA LEU A 18 -14.64 -10.27 -4.23
C LEU A 18 -15.73 -9.99 -5.28
N THR A 19 -15.39 -9.16 -6.26
CA THR A 19 -16.18 -8.85 -7.45
C THR A 19 -15.24 -8.78 -8.64
N ASP A 20 -15.79 -8.84 -9.85
CA ASP A 20 -15.01 -8.59 -11.06
C ASP A 20 -14.30 -7.23 -10.97
N ALA A 21 -13.05 -7.19 -11.41
CA ALA A 21 -12.31 -5.97 -11.58
C ALA A 21 -11.55 -5.98 -12.92
N ASN A 22 -11.72 -4.92 -13.69
CA ASN A 22 -11.12 -4.68 -14.99
C ASN A 22 -10.82 -3.20 -15.16
N ALA A 23 -10.36 -2.78 -16.33
CA ALA A 23 -10.00 -1.40 -16.59
C ALA A 23 -11.14 -0.39 -16.33
N GLN A 24 -12.41 -0.77 -16.51
CA GLN A 24 -13.56 0.09 -16.27
C GLN A 24 -14.07 0.04 -14.83
N SER A 25 -13.70 -1.00 -14.07
CA SER A 25 -14.13 -1.23 -12.69
C SER A 25 -12.99 -1.18 -11.69
N SER A 26 -12.00 -0.29 -11.91
CA SER A 26 -10.94 -0.01 -10.93
C SER A 26 -10.05 -1.24 -10.62
N ALA A 27 -9.60 -1.98 -11.66
CA ALA A 27 -8.54 -2.98 -11.50
C ALA A 27 -7.24 -2.33 -11.01
N LEU A 28 -6.38 -3.11 -10.35
CA LEU A 28 -5.05 -2.64 -9.98
C LEU A 28 -4.15 -2.54 -11.21
N GLU A 29 -3.36 -1.48 -11.23
CA GLU A 29 -2.30 -1.23 -12.20
C GLU A 29 -0.96 -1.18 -11.47
N PHE A 30 0.07 -1.80 -12.06
CA PHE A 30 1.39 -1.94 -11.47
C PHE A 30 2.45 -1.44 -12.44
N VAL A 31 3.41 -0.66 -11.96
CA VAL A 31 4.61 -0.34 -12.73
C VAL A 31 5.59 -1.50 -12.60
N GLN A 32 5.81 -2.22 -13.72
CA GLN A 32 6.65 -3.41 -13.74
C GLN A 32 8.08 -3.08 -13.28
N GLY A 33 8.60 -3.88 -12.36
CA GLY A 33 9.97 -3.76 -11.85
C GLY A 33 10.20 -2.64 -10.83
N SER A 34 9.19 -1.82 -10.52
CA SER A 34 9.32 -0.68 -9.60
C SER A 34 9.68 -1.06 -8.16
N HIS A 35 9.45 -2.29 -7.74
CA HIS A 35 9.85 -2.79 -6.42
C HIS A 35 11.38 -2.83 -6.23
N LEU A 36 12.16 -2.78 -7.33
CA LEU A 36 13.62 -2.75 -7.32
C LEU A 36 14.20 -1.34 -7.21
N TRP A 37 13.36 -0.31 -7.24
CA TRP A 37 13.83 1.08 -7.17
C TRP A 37 14.13 1.49 -5.73
N ASP A 38 15.15 2.32 -5.55
CA ASP A 38 15.48 2.93 -4.26
C ASP A 38 14.58 4.15 -3.94
N GLN A 39 13.85 4.63 -4.93
CA GLN A 39 12.97 5.78 -4.81
C GLN A 39 11.71 5.45 -4.01
N THR A 40 11.26 6.43 -3.27
CA THR A 40 10.01 6.37 -2.51
C THR A 40 9.19 7.60 -2.86
N PHE A 41 8.12 7.39 -3.60
CA PHE A 41 7.25 8.46 -4.06
C PHE A 41 6.22 8.85 -3.00
N LYS A 42 5.86 10.13 -3.04
CA LYS A 42 4.74 10.65 -2.28
C LYS A 42 3.45 9.92 -2.70
N PRO A 43 2.68 9.38 -1.75
CA PRO A 43 1.41 8.76 -2.08
C PRO A 43 0.41 9.80 -2.54
N GLU A 44 -0.32 9.50 -3.61
CA GLU A 44 -1.38 10.34 -4.14
C GLU A 44 -2.75 9.87 -3.65
N TYR A 45 -3.55 10.81 -3.25
CA TYR A 45 -4.93 10.60 -2.81
C TYR A 45 -5.84 11.62 -3.50
N PRO A 46 -6.25 11.38 -4.78
CA PRO A 46 -7.04 12.35 -5.54
C PRO A 46 -8.32 12.80 -4.82
N ALA A 47 -8.94 11.91 -4.05
CA ALA A 47 -10.12 12.24 -3.25
C ALA A 47 -9.86 13.26 -2.12
N LEU A 48 -8.59 13.57 -1.83
CA LEU A 48 -8.17 14.51 -0.77
C LEU A 48 -7.63 15.83 -1.35
N GLU A 49 -7.61 15.97 -2.66
CA GLU A 49 -7.15 17.20 -3.30
C GLU A 49 -7.97 18.42 -2.85
N GLY A 50 -7.29 19.50 -2.54
CA GLY A 50 -7.91 20.74 -2.08
C GLY A 50 -8.40 20.73 -0.64
N LEU A 51 -8.25 19.64 0.11
CA LEU A 51 -8.58 19.57 1.53
C LEU A 51 -7.48 20.21 2.38
N SER A 52 -7.89 20.82 3.51
CA SER A 52 -6.94 21.29 4.53
C SER A 52 -6.27 20.10 5.24
N PRO A 53 -5.08 20.30 5.88
CA PRO A 53 -4.44 19.23 6.66
C PRO A 53 -5.37 18.57 7.68
N GLU A 54 -6.21 19.35 8.35
CA GLU A 54 -7.19 18.87 9.34
C GLU A 54 -8.28 18.02 8.69
N GLN A 55 -8.73 18.39 7.50
CA GLN A 55 -9.70 17.61 6.72
C GLN A 55 -9.09 16.31 6.21
N VAL A 56 -7.83 16.32 5.78
CA VAL A 56 -7.09 15.12 5.38
C VAL A 56 -6.94 14.18 6.58
N GLU A 57 -6.57 14.69 7.76
CA GLU A 57 -6.46 13.87 8.98
C GLU A 57 -7.79 13.30 9.45
N ALA A 58 -8.88 14.03 9.24
CA ALA A 58 -10.23 13.54 9.55
C ALA A 58 -10.68 12.44 8.59
N ALA A 59 -10.25 12.49 7.32
CA ALA A 59 -10.60 11.51 6.29
C ALA A 59 -9.74 10.22 6.37
N LEU A 60 -8.50 10.30 6.80
CA LEU A 60 -7.54 9.19 6.90
C LEU A 60 -7.18 8.91 8.36
N TRP A 61 -6.04 9.47 8.84
CA TRP A 61 -5.58 9.30 10.23
C TRP A 61 -4.73 10.50 10.68
N LYS A 62 -4.64 10.69 11.98
CA LYS A 62 -3.85 11.78 12.55
C LYS A 62 -2.37 11.67 12.17
N GLY A 63 -1.79 12.78 11.72
CA GLY A 63 -0.38 12.88 11.32
C GLY A 63 -0.11 12.44 9.86
N VAL A 64 -1.12 11.96 9.13
CA VAL A 64 -0.94 11.56 7.72
C VAL A 64 -0.51 12.73 6.84
N ALA A 65 -1.02 13.93 7.09
CA ALA A 65 -0.65 15.12 6.32
C ALA A 65 0.84 15.45 6.46
N ASP A 66 1.40 15.32 7.68
CA ASP A 66 2.84 15.49 7.91
C ASP A 66 3.66 14.38 7.28
N HIS A 67 3.17 13.15 7.36
CA HIS A 67 3.79 12.01 6.70
C HIS A 67 3.86 12.20 5.19
N ILE A 68 2.75 12.53 4.53
CA ILE A 68 2.71 12.79 3.09
C ILE A 68 3.69 13.92 2.73
N ARG A 69 3.75 14.99 3.50
CA ARG A 69 4.69 16.11 3.30
C ARG A 69 6.15 15.74 3.51
N SER A 70 6.46 14.66 4.20
CA SER A 70 7.84 14.19 4.39
C SER A 70 8.46 13.57 3.14
N PHE A 71 7.65 13.21 2.14
CA PHE A 71 8.13 12.71 0.85
C PHE A 71 8.47 13.87 -0.07
N THR A 72 9.64 13.80 -0.70
CA THR A 72 10.15 14.81 -1.62
C THR A 72 9.91 14.48 -3.08
N ASP A 73 9.80 13.19 -3.39
CA ASP A 73 9.69 12.71 -4.75
C ASP A 73 8.22 12.59 -5.14
N GLU A 74 7.79 13.44 -6.06
CA GLU A 74 6.45 13.33 -6.66
C GLU A 74 6.38 12.07 -7.53
N CYS A 75 5.23 11.41 -7.51
CA CYS A 75 5.01 10.24 -8.36
C CYS A 75 4.86 10.69 -9.81
N PRO A 76 5.68 10.19 -10.75
CA PRO A 76 5.50 10.51 -12.17
C PRO A 76 4.16 9.97 -12.69
N ALA A 77 3.57 10.66 -13.67
CA ALA A 77 2.49 10.11 -14.48
C ALA A 77 3.07 9.06 -15.43
N PHE A 78 3.27 7.84 -14.94
CA PHE A 78 3.96 6.77 -15.68
C PHE A 78 3.31 6.44 -17.01
N GLU A 79 2.00 6.64 -17.14
CA GLU A 79 1.23 6.48 -18.37
C GLU A 79 1.65 7.42 -19.50
N ASP A 80 2.25 8.56 -19.17
CA ASP A 80 2.75 9.52 -20.15
C ASP A 80 4.08 9.09 -20.79
N PHE A 81 4.69 8.04 -20.24
CA PHE A 81 6.00 7.54 -20.65
C PHE A 81 5.97 6.04 -20.99
N PRO A 82 5.11 5.58 -21.95
CA PRO A 82 4.93 4.15 -22.24
C PRO A 82 6.19 3.48 -22.79
N ASP A 83 7.11 4.22 -23.37
CA ASP A 83 8.39 3.70 -23.86
C ASP A 83 9.40 3.42 -22.72
N LEU A 84 9.18 4.01 -21.55
CA LEU A 84 10.07 3.87 -20.39
C LEU A 84 9.50 2.92 -19.33
N TYR A 85 8.18 2.86 -19.21
CA TYR A 85 7.51 2.13 -18.15
C TYR A 85 6.45 1.20 -18.71
N ASN A 86 6.51 -0.07 -18.33
CA ASN A 86 5.46 -1.03 -18.63
C ASN A 86 4.47 -1.10 -17.47
N ILE A 87 3.21 -0.74 -17.75
CA ILE A 87 2.12 -0.80 -16.78
C ILE A 87 1.36 -2.10 -17.00
N LEU A 88 1.32 -2.94 -15.98
CA LEU A 88 0.60 -4.20 -15.97
C LEU A 88 -0.75 -4.01 -15.29
N SER A 89 -1.81 -4.49 -15.92
CA SER A 89 -3.14 -4.60 -15.32
C SER A 89 -3.76 -5.93 -15.69
N PHE A 90 -4.60 -6.46 -14.81
CA PHE A 90 -5.20 -7.79 -14.96
C PHE A 90 -6.72 -7.70 -14.77
N ASN A 91 -7.47 -8.33 -15.68
CA ASN A 91 -8.86 -8.62 -15.41
C ASN A 91 -8.92 -9.78 -14.41
N VAL A 92 -9.65 -9.61 -13.33
CA VAL A 92 -9.80 -10.61 -12.27
C VAL A 92 -11.26 -10.84 -11.97
N GLU A 93 -11.58 -12.08 -11.62
CA GLU A 93 -12.89 -12.55 -11.20
C GLU A 93 -12.94 -12.80 -9.68
N PRO A 94 -14.11 -12.91 -9.05
CA PRO A 94 -14.22 -13.27 -7.64
C PRO A 94 -13.45 -14.54 -7.29
N GLY A 95 -12.53 -14.45 -6.34
CA GLY A 95 -11.65 -15.54 -5.93
C GLY A 95 -10.23 -15.47 -6.50
N ASP A 96 -10.01 -14.67 -7.53
CA ASP A 96 -8.66 -14.40 -8.02
C ASP A 96 -7.88 -13.53 -7.03
N ALA A 97 -6.58 -13.80 -6.91
CA ALA A 97 -5.68 -13.06 -6.03
C ALA A 97 -4.47 -12.53 -6.79
N LEU A 98 -4.15 -11.26 -6.55
CA LEU A 98 -2.92 -10.62 -7.00
C LEU A 98 -1.93 -10.57 -5.84
N LEU A 99 -0.72 -11.12 -6.04
CA LEU A 99 0.36 -11.07 -5.07
C LEU A 99 1.49 -10.22 -5.65
N PHE A 100 1.99 -9.28 -4.85
CA PHE A 100 3.05 -8.37 -5.29
C PHE A 100 3.91 -7.91 -4.12
N ASP A 101 5.18 -7.60 -4.41
CA ASP A 101 6.08 -6.97 -3.44
C ASP A 101 5.49 -5.65 -2.96
N PHE A 102 5.51 -5.39 -1.66
CA PHE A 102 4.89 -4.21 -1.07
C PHE A 102 5.49 -2.87 -1.56
N ARG A 103 6.70 -2.91 -2.14
CA ARG A 103 7.37 -1.74 -2.72
C ARG A 103 6.92 -1.43 -4.14
N THR A 104 6.15 -2.35 -4.76
CA THR A 104 5.68 -2.13 -6.14
C THR A 104 4.79 -0.89 -6.20
N VAL A 105 5.15 0.03 -7.07
CA VAL A 105 4.31 1.20 -7.37
C VAL A 105 3.05 0.71 -8.06
N HIS A 106 1.91 1.04 -7.49
CA HIS A 106 0.61 0.60 -7.98
C HIS A 106 -0.46 1.64 -7.69
N ARG A 107 -1.50 1.58 -8.48
CA ARG A 107 -2.71 2.40 -8.30
C ARG A 107 -3.96 1.60 -8.68
N SER A 108 -5.12 2.16 -8.41
CA SER A 108 -6.38 1.76 -9.05
C SER A 108 -7.00 2.99 -9.69
N GLY A 109 -7.47 2.85 -10.92
CA GLY A 109 -8.22 3.88 -11.61
C GLY A 109 -9.61 4.11 -10.99
N PRO A 110 -10.42 5.01 -11.55
CA PRO A 110 -11.80 5.22 -11.15
C PRO A 110 -12.62 3.95 -11.43
N ASN A 111 -13.74 3.82 -10.72
CA ASN A 111 -14.77 2.84 -11.08
C ASN A 111 -15.84 3.56 -11.90
N ASP A 112 -15.73 3.50 -13.20
CA ASP A 112 -16.66 4.11 -14.16
C ASP A 112 -17.85 3.19 -14.46
N GLY A 113 -17.84 1.98 -13.87
CA GLY A 113 -18.93 1.02 -13.98
C GLY A 113 -20.12 1.33 -13.06
N THR A 114 -21.20 0.61 -13.27
CA THR A 114 -22.41 0.71 -12.43
C THR A 114 -22.38 -0.26 -11.25
N THR A 115 -21.41 -1.17 -11.20
CA THR A 115 -21.28 -2.20 -10.18
C THR A 115 -20.25 -1.82 -9.13
N ARG A 116 -20.53 -2.16 -7.87
CA ARG A 116 -19.57 -1.99 -6.78
C ARG A 116 -18.36 -2.92 -7.00
N ARG A 117 -17.15 -2.38 -6.93
CA ARG A 117 -15.92 -3.17 -6.82
C ARG A 117 -15.59 -3.41 -5.35
N ALA A 118 -15.34 -4.65 -4.97
CA ALA A 118 -14.96 -5.05 -3.63
C ALA A 118 -13.76 -6.01 -3.66
N ALA A 119 -12.85 -5.85 -2.72
CA ALA A 119 -11.70 -6.71 -2.55
C ALA A 119 -11.25 -6.74 -1.08
N ILE A 120 -10.48 -7.74 -0.71
CA ILE A 120 -9.79 -7.81 0.57
C ILE A 120 -8.28 -7.75 0.30
N SER A 121 -7.59 -6.96 1.10
CA SER A 121 -6.13 -6.85 1.00
C SER A 121 -5.47 -7.22 2.32
N TRP A 122 -4.44 -8.07 2.25
CA TRP A 122 -3.59 -8.47 3.37
C TRP A 122 -2.14 -8.11 3.12
N ARG A 123 -1.38 -8.13 4.19
CA ARG A 123 0.05 -7.93 4.19
C ARG A 123 0.71 -9.13 4.87
N TRP A 124 1.72 -9.69 4.22
CA TRP A 124 2.48 -10.83 4.69
C TRP A 124 3.88 -10.35 5.03
N LEU A 125 4.33 -10.66 6.22
CA LEU A 125 5.62 -10.26 6.74
C LEU A 125 6.50 -11.51 6.82
N GLY A 126 7.69 -11.45 6.23
CA GLY A 126 8.69 -12.51 6.34
C GLY A 126 9.65 -12.27 7.49
N ASP A 127 10.68 -13.14 7.57
CA ASP A 127 11.57 -13.23 8.74
C ASP A 127 12.48 -12.00 8.92
N ASP A 128 12.65 -11.16 7.90
CA ASP A 128 13.44 -9.93 7.97
C ASP A 128 12.59 -8.68 8.27
N ALA A 129 11.30 -8.84 8.41
CA ALA A 129 10.41 -7.72 8.70
C ALA A 129 10.63 -7.22 10.13
N PHE A 130 10.72 -5.91 10.31
CA PHE A 130 10.93 -5.27 11.60
C PHE A 130 9.96 -4.12 11.85
N TRP A 131 9.73 -3.83 13.12
CA TRP A 131 8.89 -2.74 13.56
C TRP A 131 9.56 -1.40 13.27
N ASP A 132 8.90 -0.55 12.47
CA ASP A 132 9.42 0.74 12.04
C ASP A 132 8.31 1.80 12.11
N PRO A 133 7.96 2.26 13.33
CA PRO A 133 6.95 3.27 13.53
C PRO A 133 7.42 4.62 13.00
N LYS A 134 6.84 5.05 11.88
CA LYS A 134 7.14 6.32 11.22
C LYS A 134 6.10 7.36 11.63
N PRO A 135 6.48 8.66 11.72
CA PRO A 135 5.49 9.72 11.81
C PRO A 135 4.50 9.62 10.65
N GLY A 136 3.20 9.62 10.96
CA GLY A 136 2.14 9.50 9.96
C GLY A 136 1.91 8.09 9.38
N ALA A 137 2.55 7.05 9.93
CA ALA A 137 2.22 5.68 9.58
C ALA A 137 0.74 5.38 9.88
N ASP A 138 0.18 4.44 9.10
CA ASP A 138 -1.19 3.97 9.26
C ASP A 138 -1.48 3.59 10.74
N PRO A 139 -2.53 4.13 11.36
CA PRO A 139 -2.82 3.92 12.76
C PRO A 139 -3.47 2.55 13.07
N ILE A 140 -3.66 1.67 12.10
CA ILE A 140 -4.23 0.34 12.32
C ILE A 140 -3.42 -0.38 13.41
N ILE A 141 -2.09 -0.31 13.34
CA ILE A 141 -1.20 -0.80 14.39
C ILE A 141 -0.28 0.35 14.83
N GLN A 142 -0.31 0.70 16.10
CA GLN A 142 0.50 1.76 16.69
C GLN A 142 1.42 1.21 17.77
N GLN A 143 2.40 2.01 18.19
CA GLN A 143 3.34 1.60 19.26
C GLN A 143 2.65 1.16 20.56
N ARG A 144 1.48 1.68 20.86
CA ARG A 144 0.68 1.26 22.06
C ARG A 144 0.08 -0.14 21.92
N ASP A 145 -0.04 -0.66 20.71
CA ASP A 145 -0.70 -1.93 20.40
C ASP A 145 0.28 -3.09 20.39
N THR A 146 1.59 -2.83 20.40
CA THR A 146 2.66 -3.83 20.37
C THR A 146 3.72 -3.58 21.43
N VAL A 147 4.35 -4.65 21.89
CA VAL A 147 5.51 -4.63 22.78
C VAL A 147 6.84 -4.46 22.04
N LEU A 148 6.81 -4.51 20.71
CA LEU A 148 8.01 -4.37 19.87
C LEU A 148 8.61 -2.97 19.98
N LYS A 149 9.94 -2.92 19.97
CA LYS A 149 10.69 -1.66 19.92
C LYS A 149 11.06 -1.34 18.46
N PRO A 150 11.19 -0.06 18.09
CA PRO A 150 11.66 0.32 16.77
C PRO A 150 12.94 -0.41 16.37
N GLY A 151 12.97 -0.98 15.17
CA GLY A 151 14.08 -1.80 14.65
C GLY A 151 14.08 -3.27 15.11
N GLN A 152 13.15 -3.68 15.97
CA GLN A 152 13.03 -5.07 16.39
C GLN A 152 12.31 -5.90 15.34
N LEU A 153 12.80 -7.12 15.08
CA LEU A 153 12.12 -8.09 14.20
C LEU A 153 10.70 -8.37 14.70
N ILE A 154 9.80 -8.58 13.77
CA ILE A 154 8.39 -8.88 14.08
C ILE A 154 8.33 -10.23 14.77
N SER A 155 7.79 -10.23 16.01
CA SER A 155 7.66 -11.43 16.85
C SER A 155 6.50 -11.33 17.86
N ASP A 156 5.60 -10.36 17.66
CA ASP A 156 4.43 -10.17 18.54
C ASP A 156 3.23 -10.91 17.94
N ASP A 157 3.03 -12.14 18.38
CA ASP A 157 1.99 -13.03 17.86
C ASP A 157 0.55 -12.54 18.17
N GLU A 158 0.36 -11.59 19.08
CA GLU A 158 -0.96 -11.00 19.37
C GLU A 158 -1.34 -9.97 18.30
N VAL A 159 -0.36 -9.20 17.84
CA VAL A 159 -0.55 -8.13 16.85
C VAL A 159 -0.23 -8.62 15.44
N PHE A 160 0.81 -9.46 15.30
CA PHE A 160 1.27 -10.05 14.05
C PHE A 160 1.21 -11.57 14.14
N PRO A 161 0.02 -12.17 13.94
CA PRO A 161 -0.16 -13.60 14.14
C PRO A 161 0.74 -14.41 13.21
N LEU A 162 1.46 -15.36 13.78
CA LEU A 162 2.31 -16.29 13.04
C LEU A 162 1.45 -17.25 12.24
N ILE A 163 1.58 -17.23 10.92
CA ILE A 163 0.82 -18.08 9.99
C ILE A 163 1.59 -19.36 9.66
N HIS A 164 2.92 -19.25 9.52
CA HIS A 164 3.79 -20.37 9.18
C HIS A 164 5.14 -20.23 9.87
N ARG A 165 5.69 -21.35 10.33
CA ARG A 165 7.05 -21.46 10.86
C ARG A 165 7.78 -22.55 10.06
N GLN A 166 8.95 -22.26 9.58
CA GLN A 166 9.85 -23.25 8.98
C GLN A 166 10.46 -24.16 10.02
#